data_d7bf9fa42097a44401e006e456144ce0
#
_entry.id   d7bf9fa42097a44401e006e456144ce0
#
_cell.length_a   1.000
_cell.length_b   1.000
_cell.length_c   1.000
_cell.angle_alpha   90.00
_cell.angle_beta   90.00
_cell.angle_gamma   90.00
#
_symmetry.space_group_name_H-M   'P 1'
#
loop_
_entity.id
_entity.type
_entity.pdbx_description
1 polymer ?
#
loop_
_entity_poly.entity_id
_entity_poly.type
_entity_poly.pdbx_seq_one_letter_code
_entity_poly.pdbx_strand_id
1 'polypeptide(L)'
;MDKARIEKAVREILIAIGEDPDREGLVETPKRVANMYEEIFAGLYSDPHRLLKVFDEGDNDEMVVVRDIPMYSMCEHHLLPFIGKAHIAYIPADGKVIGLSKLARIVSDFAKRPQLQERLTSQIADFLEENLSPKGVAVVVEAEHLCMTMRGARAAGSHYLYVGTAWFNAKRCQNARRSNVAFERSKIKCSFFEEKTSALS
;
A
#
# COMPACT_ATOMS: atom_id res chain seq x y z
N MET A 1 8.22 -3.81 -20.17
CA MET A 1 8.66 -5.08 -19.57
C MET A 1 9.09 -6.04 -20.66
N ASP A 2 10.16 -6.81 -20.48
CA ASP A 2 10.64 -7.82 -21.43
C ASP A 2 9.99 -9.18 -21.13
N LYS A 3 8.83 -9.42 -21.72
CA LYS A 3 8.06 -10.65 -21.51
C LYS A 3 8.77 -11.89 -22.02
N ALA A 4 9.44 -11.81 -23.17
CA ALA A 4 10.14 -12.95 -23.74
C ALA A 4 11.28 -13.45 -22.83
N ARG A 5 11.95 -12.52 -22.15
CA ARG A 5 12.96 -12.85 -21.16
C ARG A 5 12.38 -13.46 -19.89
N ILE A 6 11.20 -13.00 -19.46
CA ILE A 6 10.47 -13.58 -18.32
C ILE A 6 10.01 -15.00 -18.66
N GLU A 7 9.44 -15.23 -19.83
CA GLU A 7 9.00 -16.55 -20.27
C GLU A 7 10.16 -17.57 -20.22
N LYS A 8 11.33 -17.20 -20.73
CA LYS A 8 12.52 -18.04 -20.65
C LYS A 8 12.92 -18.36 -19.22
N ALA A 9 12.93 -17.33 -18.34
CA ALA A 9 13.29 -17.49 -16.94
C ALA A 9 12.31 -18.41 -16.19
N VAL A 10 11.02 -18.28 -16.46
CA VAL A 10 9.98 -19.14 -15.85
C VAL A 10 10.13 -20.58 -16.33
N ARG A 11 10.41 -20.80 -17.61
CA ARG A 11 10.69 -22.15 -18.12
C ARG A 11 11.89 -22.78 -17.42
N GLU A 12 12.98 -22.05 -17.25
CA GLU A 12 14.16 -22.51 -16.53
C GLU A 12 13.86 -22.82 -15.05
N ILE A 13 13.01 -22.01 -14.39
CA ILE A 13 12.57 -22.31 -13.02
C ILE A 13 11.83 -23.65 -12.97
N LEU A 14 10.92 -23.92 -13.91
CA LEU A 14 10.17 -25.18 -13.97
C LEU A 14 11.12 -26.38 -14.11
N ILE A 15 12.10 -26.29 -15.00
CA ILE A 15 13.13 -27.32 -15.18
C ILE A 15 13.94 -27.50 -13.89
N ALA A 16 14.39 -26.39 -13.29
CA ALA A 16 15.25 -26.42 -12.11
C ALA A 16 14.59 -27.02 -10.86
N ILE A 17 13.25 -26.89 -10.72
CA ILE A 17 12.51 -27.55 -9.64
C ILE A 17 12.14 -29.01 -9.94
N GLY A 18 12.52 -29.53 -11.12
CA GLY A 18 12.30 -30.94 -11.52
C GLY A 18 10.97 -31.20 -12.22
N GLU A 19 10.29 -30.17 -12.72
CA GLU A 19 9.06 -30.31 -13.48
C GLU A 19 9.32 -30.40 -14.99
N ASP A 20 8.40 -31.05 -15.72
CA ASP A 20 8.37 -31.06 -17.18
C ASP A 20 7.62 -29.81 -17.70
N PRO A 21 8.33 -28.79 -18.24
CA PRO A 21 7.70 -27.58 -18.74
C PRO A 21 6.85 -27.80 -19.99
N ASP A 22 6.98 -28.93 -20.66
CA ASP A 22 6.29 -29.26 -21.93
C ASP A 22 5.01 -30.06 -21.70
N ARG A 23 4.72 -30.51 -20.46
CA ARG A 23 3.45 -31.15 -20.15
C ARG A 23 2.26 -30.22 -20.32
N GLU A 24 1.11 -30.73 -20.68
CA GLU A 24 -0.12 -29.98 -21.02
C GLU A 24 -0.46 -28.87 -20.00
N GLY A 25 -0.33 -29.15 -18.71
CA GLY A 25 -0.66 -28.18 -17.65
C GLY A 25 0.35 -27.04 -17.50
N LEU A 26 1.58 -27.15 -18.02
CA LEU A 26 2.68 -26.18 -17.82
C LEU A 26 3.15 -25.48 -19.09
N VAL A 27 2.82 -25.99 -20.28
CA VAL A 27 3.31 -25.44 -21.57
C VAL A 27 2.96 -23.96 -21.74
N GLU A 28 1.82 -23.51 -21.23
CA GLU A 28 1.41 -22.10 -21.29
C GLU A 28 1.84 -21.28 -20.05
N THR A 29 2.38 -21.91 -19.01
CA THR A 29 2.71 -21.24 -17.74
C THR A 29 3.72 -20.10 -17.90
N PRO A 30 4.81 -20.24 -18.69
CA PRO A 30 5.75 -19.15 -18.90
C PRO A 30 5.09 -17.87 -19.44
N LYS A 31 4.24 -18.02 -20.45
CA LYS A 31 3.49 -16.91 -21.05
C LYS A 31 2.47 -16.31 -20.09
N ARG A 32 1.76 -17.15 -19.33
CA ARG A 32 0.78 -16.67 -18.33
C ARG A 32 1.47 -15.88 -17.22
N VAL A 33 2.62 -16.32 -16.73
CA VAL A 33 3.40 -15.61 -15.72
C VAL A 33 3.94 -14.29 -16.26
N ALA A 34 4.43 -14.24 -17.49
CA ALA A 34 4.89 -13.01 -18.11
C ALA A 34 3.77 -11.97 -18.25
N ASN A 35 2.57 -12.38 -18.64
CA ASN A 35 1.40 -11.52 -18.71
C ASN A 35 0.94 -11.05 -17.32
N MET A 36 0.92 -11.94 -16.34
CA MET A 36 0.62 -11.60 -14.95
C MET A 36 1.60 -10.54 -14.41
N TYR A 37 2.90 -10.68 -14.67
CA TYR A 37 3.91 -9.72 -14.22
C TYR A 37 3.77 -8.35 -14.88
N GLU A 38 3.31 -8.30 -16.13
CA GLU A 38 2.98 -7.02 -16.78
C GLU A 38 1.89 -6.26 -16.03
N GLU A 39 0.90 -6.97 -15.49
CA GLU A 39 -0.19 -6.38 -14.72
C GLU A 39 0.24 -6.02 -13.30
N ILE A 40 0.82 -6.97 -12.55
CA ILE A 40 1.12 -6.76 -11.12
C ILE A 40 2.35 -5.88 -10.88
N PHE A 41 3.18 -5.63 -11.88
CA PHE A 41 4.32 -4.70 -11.83
C PHE A 41 4.12 -3.46 -12.70
N ALA A 42 2.89 -3.16 -13.11
CA ALA A 42 2.58 -1.99 -13.93
C ALA A 42 3.00 -0.67 -13.27
N GLY A 43 2.99 -0.59 -11.93
CA GLY A 43 3.41 0.58 -11.18
C GLY A 43 4.89 0.96 -11.33
N LEU A 44 5.75 0.05 -11.84
CA LEU A 44 7.14 0.38 -12.18
C LEU A 44 7.26 1.32 -13.39
N TYR A 45 6.24 1.39 -14.22
CA TYR A 45 6.23 2.11 -15.48
C TYR A 45 5.16 3.21 -15.52
N SER A 46 4.38 3.34 -14.44
CA SER A 46 3.34 4.35 -14.31
C SER A 46 3.89 5.65 -13.73
N ASP A 47 3.16 6.72 -13.96
CA ASP A 47 3.37 8.00 -13.31
C ASP A 47 2.16 8.28 -12.39
N PRO A 48 2.31 8.20 -11.06
CA PRO A 48 1.21 8.39 -10.11
C PRO A 48 0.64 9.82 -10.15
N HIS A 49 1.40 10.83 -10.63
CA HIS A 49 0.89 12.21 -10.77
C HIS A 49 -0.30 12.32 -11.72
N ARG A 50 -0.39 11.42 -12.72
CA ARG A 50 -1.55 11.37 -13.64
C ARG A 50 -2.85 10.93 -12.95
N LEU A 51 -2.74 10.35 -11.76
CA LEU A 51 -3.90 9.93 -10.97
C LEU A 51 -4.48 11.08 -10.13
N LEU A 52 -3.73 12.15 -9.94
CA LEU A 52 -4.16 13.29 -9.14
C LEU A 52 -5.31 14.02 -9.82
N LYS A 53 -6.35 14.26 -9.03
CA LYS A 53 -7.41 15.18 -9.38
C LYS A 53 -7.86 15.86 -8.10
N VAL A 54 -7.39 17.07 -7.93
CA VAL A 54 -7.68 17.91 -6.77
C VAL A 54 -8.84 18.84 -7.11
N PHE A 55 -9.72 19.07 -6.14
CA PHE A 55 -10.84 19.98 -6.21
C PHE A 55 -10.69 21.02 -5.10
N ASP A 56 -11.26 22.18 -5.30
CA ASP A 56 -11.37 23.22 -4.29
C ASP A 56 -12.79 23.18 -3.71
N GLU A 57 -12.91 22.91 -2.41
CA GLU A 57 -14.17 22.86 -1.66
C GLU A 57 -14.25 24.00 -0.63
N GLY A 58 -13.59 25.12 -0.91
CA GLY A 58 -13.60 26.32 -0.07
C GLY A 58 -12.91 26.09 1.28
N ASP A 59 -13.52 26.60 2.36
CA ASP A 59 -12.93 26.58 3.71
C ASP A 59 -13.07 25.24 4.44
N ASN A 60 -13.21 24.13 3.71
CA ASN A 60 -13.33 22.80 4.30
C ASN A 60 -11.99 22.35 4.91
N ASP A 61 -11.95 22.20 6.23
CA ASP A 61 -10.80 21.70 6.97
C ASP A 61 -11.11 20.46 7.84
N GLU A 62 -12.23 19.81 7.53
CA GLU A 62 -12.61 18.56 8.19
C GLU A 62 -11.75 17.38 7.71
N MET A 63 -11.51 16.42 8.62
CA MET A 63 -10.73 15.23 8.29
C MET A 63 -11.47 14.33 7.31
N VAL A 64 -10.85 14.06 6.18
CA VAL A 64 -11.31 13.05 5.22
C VAL A 64 -10.68 11.70 5.58
N VAL A 65 -11.51 10.65 5.70
CA VAL A 65 -11.04 9.29 6.00
C VAL A 65 -11.59 8.32 4.96
N VAL A 66 -10.69 7.61 4.27
CA VAL A 66 -11.03 6.52 3.36
C VAL A 66 -10.44 5.24 3.91
N ARG A 67 -11.30 4.25 4.15
CA ARG A 67 -10.93 2.98 4.79
C ARG A 67 -11.13 1.81 3.87
N ASP A 68 -10.49 0.70 4.24
CA ASP A 68 -10.67 -0.61 3.63
C ASP A 68 -10.38 -0.63 2.12
N ILE A 69 -9.41 0.18 1.67
CA ILE A 69 -8.94 0.16 0.27
C ILE A 69 -8.21 -1.17 0.03
N PRO A 70 -8.72 -2.06 -0.84
CA PRO A 70 -8.04 -3.31 -1.13
C PRO A 70 -6.63 -3.07 -1.68
N MET A 71 -5.67 -3.85 -1.18
CA MET A 71 -4.27 -3.71 -1.56
C MET A 71 -3.65 -5.08 -1.82
N TYR A 72 -3.01 -5.22 -2.97
CA TYR A 72 -2.28 -6.40 -3.41
C TYR A 72 -0.89 -5.97 -3.86
N SER A 73 0.14 -6.52 -3.26
CA SER A 73 1.52 -6.18 -3.59
C SER A 73 2.42 -7.41 -3.55
N MET A 74 3.66 -7.27 -4.01
CA MET A 74 4.64 -8.35 -4.06
C MET A 74 5.81 -8.03 -3.15
N CYS A 75 6.06 -8.92 -2.18
CA CYS A 75 7.22 -8.82 -1.31
C CYS A 75 8.52 -8.89 -2.13
N GLU A 76 9.37 -7.87 -2.04
CA GLU A 76 10.60 -7.79 -2.83
C GLU A 76 11.61 -8.90 -2.50
N HIS A 77 11.56 -9.47 -1.29
CA HIS A 77 12.50 -10.50 -0.86
C HIS A 77 12.23 -11.88 -1.49
N HIS A 78 10.99 -12.19 -1.79
CA HIS A 78 10.61 -13.55 -2.20
C HIS A 78 9.73 -13.58 -3.45
N LEU A 79 9.29 -12.42 -3.98
CA LEU A 79 8.28 -12.30 -5.03
C LEU A 79 6.99 -13.10 -4.73
N LEU A 80 6.65 -13.18 -3.45
CA LEU A 80 5.38 -13.72 -2.98
C LEU A 80 4.46 -12.56 -2.59
N PRO A 81 3.13 -12.72 -2.78
CA PRO A 81 2.20 -11.63 -2.49
C PRO A 81 2.11 -11.32 -1.00
N PHE A 82 1.83 -10.05 -0.71
CA PHE A 82 1.18 -9.67 0.54
C PHE A 82 -0.12 -8.93 0.20
N ILE A 83 -1.16 -9.27 0.94
CA ILE A 83 -2.55 -8.94 0.62
C ILE A 83 -3.17 -8.30 1.84
N GLY A 84 -3.87 -7.20 1.63
CA GLY A 84 -4.45 -6.50 2.75
C GLY A 84 -5.28 -5.29 2.37
N LYS A 85 -5.27 -4.32 3.26
CA LYS A 85 -6.05 -3.10 3.14
C LYS A 85 -5.20 -1.88 3.50
N ALA A 86 -5.44 -0.79 2.81
CA ALA A 86 -4.91 0.51 3.16
C ALA A 86 -6.03 1.41 3.68
N HIS A 87 -5.70 2.27 4.64
CA HIS A 87 -6.57 3.29 5.18
C HIS A 87 -5.84 4.61 5.09
N ILE A 88 -6.50 5.64 4.59
CA ILE A 88 -5.91 6.96 4.40
C ILE A 88 -6.77 7.98 5.14
N ALA A 89 -6.15 8.80 5.96
CA ALA A 89 -6.77 9.95 6.58
C ALA A 89 -5.95 11.19 6.26
N TYR A 90 -6.60 12.30 5.90
CA TYR A 90 -5.92 13.58 5.73
C TYR A 90 -6.83 14.73 6.12
N ILE A 91 -6.23 15.85 6.51
CA ILE A 91 -6.93 17.10 6.80
C ILE A 91 -6.59 18.08 5.68
N PRO A 92 -7.55 18.49 4.86
CA PRO A 92 -7.33 19.46 3.80
C PRO A 92 -6.67 20.74 4.30
N ALA A 93 -5.86 21.36 3.46
CA ALA A 93 -5.42 22.75 3.62
C ALA A 93 -5.96 23.55 2.44
N ASP A 94 -6.37 24.77 2.71
CA ASP A 94 -6.89 25.70 1.70
C ASP A 94 -8.00 25.09 0.82
N GLY A 95 -8.87 24.25 1.43
CA GLY A 95 -10.00 23.61 0.74
C GLY A 95 -9.63 22.52 -0.27
N LYS A 96 -8.36 22.16 -0.42
CA LYS A 96 -7.90 21.20 -1.43
C LYS A 96 -8.25 19.77 -1.04
N VAL A 97 -9.20 19.17 -1.76
CA VAL A 97 -9.59 17.76 -1.58
C VAL A 97 -9.27 16.94 -2.83
N ILE A 98 -8.93 15.67 -2.61
CA ILE A 98 -8.69 14.71 -3.71
C ILE A 98 -9.90 13.81 -3.89
N GLY A 99 -10.22 13.49 -5.13
CA GLY A 99 -11.31 12.56 -5.43
C GLY A 99 -11.07 11.18 -4.79
N LEU A 100 -12.06 10.65 -4.06
CA LEU A 100 -11.95 9.41 -3.27
C LEU A 100 -11.43 8.22 -4.09
N SER A 101 -11.91 8.06 -5.33
CA SER A 101 -11.44 7.01 -6.24
C SER A 101 -9.96 7.14 -6.62
N LYS A 102 -9.39 8.34 -6.49
CA LYS A 102 -7.98 8.59 -6.80
C LYS A 102 -7.08 8.05 -5.70
N LEU A 103 -7.50 8.14 -4.43
CA LEU A 103 -6.78 7.54 -3.31
C LEU A 103 -6.62 6.02 -3.50
N ALA A 104 -7.70 5.32 -3.87
CA ALA A 104 -7.62 3.89 -4.16
C ALA A 104 -6.69 3.55 -5.33
N ARG A 105 -6.69 4.37 -6.37
CA ARG A 105 -5.78 4.19 -7.52
C ARG A 105 -4.33 4.46 -7.17
N ILE A 106 -4.05 5.46 -6.34
CA ILE A 106 -2.71 5.76 -5.83
C ILE A 106 -2.17 4.57 -5.02
N VAL A 107 -2.98 4.02 -4.10
CA VAL A 107 -2.60 2.81 -3.35
C VAL A 107 -2.27 1.67 -4.30
N SER A 108 -3.12 1.40 -5.29
CA SER A 108 -2.91 0.34 -6.28
C SER A 108 -1.65 0.57 -7.12
N ASP A 109 -1.37 1.79 -7.51
CA ASP A 109 -0.19 2.13 -8.32
C ASP A 109 1.11 1.88 -7.56
N PHE A 110 1.21 2.38 -6.34
CA PHE A 110 2.39 2.15 -5.49
C PHE A 110 2.53 0.69 -5.06
N ALA A 111 1.43 -0.06 -4.93
CA ALA A 111 1.44 -1.47 -4.59
C ALA A 111 1.91 -2.36 -5.76
N LYS A 112 1.72 -1.95 -7.01
CA LYS A 112 2.09 -2.70 -8.22
C LYS A 112 3.60 -2.65 -8.55
N ARG A 113 4.41 -2.96 -7.55
CA ARG A 113 5.89 -2.99 -7.60
C ARG A 113 6.39 -4.08 -6.65
N PRO A 114 7.65 -4.55 -6.77
CA PRO A 114 8.30 -5.24 -5.66
C PRO A 114 8.43 -4.27 -4.48
N GLN A 115 7.84 -4.59 -3.32
CA GLN A 115 7.69 -3.66 -2.20
C GLN A 115 8.07 -4.26 -0.85
N LEU A 116 8.35 -3.37 0.08
CA LEU A 116 8.22 -3.56 1.52
C LEU A 116 6.97 -2.84 1.99
N GLN A 117 6.26 -3.38 2.95
CA GLN A 117 5.04 -2.75 3.48
C GLN A 117 5.32 -1.37 4.03
N GLU A 118 6.45 -1.20 4.72
CA GLU A 118 6.93 0.05 5.29
C GLU A 118 7.17 1.11 4.20
N ARG A 119 7.90 0.72 3.15
CA ARG A 119 8.19 1.62 2.02
C ARG A 119 6.92 2.01 1.27
N LEU A 120 6.04 1.06 1.00
CA LEU A 120 4.75 1.30 0.36
C LEU A 120 3.94 2.35 1.13
N THR A 121 3.83 2.16 2.45
CA THR A 121 3.06 3.03 3.32
C THR A 121 3.63 4.45 3.35
N SER A 122 4.96 4.58 3.51
CA SER A 122 5.64 5.88 3.50
C SER A 122 5.52 6.57 2.15
N GLN A 123 5.74 5.87 1.03
CA GLN A 123 5.62 6.44 -0.31
C GLN A 123 4.23 7.00 -0.60
N ILE A 124 3.17 6.34 -0.13
CA ILE A 124 1.80 6.84 -0.29
C ILE A 124 1.62 8.11 0.55
N ALA A 125 2.10 8.13 1.80
CA ALA A 125 1.99 9.29 2.68
C ALA A 125 2.75 10.49 2.12
N ASP A 126 4.01 10.30 1.72
CA ASP A 126 4.89 11.33 1.15
C ASP A 126 4.28 11.91 -0.15
N PHE A 127 3.76 11.04 -1.02
CA PHE A 127 3.11 11.46 -2.25
C PHE A 127 1.88 12.34 -2.00
N LEU A 128 1.07 12.00 -1.01
CA LEU A 128 -0.09 12.80 -0.64
C LEU A 128 0.32 14.12 0.00
N GLU A 129 1.35 14.13 0.84
CA GLU A 129 1.90 15.35 1.44
C GLU A 129 2.42 16.33 0.37
N GLU A 130 3.26 15.83 -0.53
CA GLU A 130 3.88 16.64 -1.59
C GLU A 130 2.86 17.27 -2.54
N ASN A 131 1.77 16.57 -2.84
CA ASN A 131 0.82 16.98 -3.87
C ASN A 131 -0.42 17.68 -3.35
N LEU A 132 -0.81 17.48 -2.08
CA LEU A 132 -1.96 18.14 -1.46
C LEU A 132 -1.56 19.20 -0.45
N SER A 133 -0.34 19.16 0.06
CA SER A 133 0.12 19.99 1.18
C SER A 133 -0.89 20.05 2.32
N PRO A 134 -1.41 18.91 2.81
CA PRO A 134 -2.49 18.89 3.79
C PRO A 134 -2.01 19.37 5.15
N LYS A 135 -2.92 19.72 6.05
CA LYS A 135 -2.58 20.01 7.45
C LYS A 135 -2.04 18.79 8.21
N GLY A 136 -2.24 17.59 7.66
CA GLY A 136 -1.72 16.32 8.13
C GLY A 136 -2.24 15.16 7.29
N VAL A 137 -1.44 14.11 7.14
CA VAL A 137 -1.81 12.86 6.47
C VAL A 137 -1.35 11.67 7.29
N ALA A 138 -2.16 10.63 7.30
CA ALA A 138 -1.85 9.33 7.88
C ALA A 138 -2.26 8.22 6.91
N VAL A 139 -1.36 7.27 6.70
CA VAL A 139 -1.60 6.08 5.90
C VAL A 139 -1.34 4.86 6.77
N VAL A 140 -2.30 3.96 6.84
CA VAL A 140 -2.19 2.70 7.57
C VAL A 140 -2.35 1.57 6.58
N VAL A 141 -1.42 0.63 6.58
CA VAL A 141 -1.51 -0.60 5.80
C VAL A 141 -1.55 -1.78 6.76
N GLU A 142 -2.54 -2.64 6.59
CA GLU A 142 -2.70 -3.91 7.28
C GLU A 142 -2.66 -5.01 6.25
N ALA A 143 -1.72 -5.97 6.38
CA ALA A 143 -1.54 -7.02 5.37
C ALA A 143 -1.08 -8.35 5.97
N GLU A 144 -1.51 -9.44 5.33
CA GLU A 144 -0.97 -10.77 5.48
C GLU A 144 0.11 -11.02 4.43
N HIS A 145 1.27 -11.52 4.86
CA HIS A 145 2.42 -11.80 4.01
C HIS A 145 2.54 -13.28 3.71
N LEU A 146 2.29 -13.72 2.47
CA LEU A 146 2.40 -15.13 2.10
C LEU A 146 3.84 -15.66 2.25
N CYS A 147 4.84 -14.81 2.16
CA CYS A 147 6.22 -15.20 2.46
C CYS A 147 6.46 -15.61 3.92
N MET A 148 5.56 -15.22 4.82
CA MET A 148 5.59 -15.57 6.25
C MET A 148 4.60 -16.68 6.60
N THR A 149 3.46 -16.77 5.88
CA THR A 149 2.39 -17.70 6.24
C THR A 149 2.55 -19.07 5.60
N MET A 150 2.91 -19.14 4.30
CA MET A 150 2.99 -20.40 3.56
C MET A 150 4.32 -21.14 3.72
N ARG A 151 5.37 -20.47 4.17
CA ARG A 151 6.72 -21.01 4.31
C ARG A 151 7.48 -20.31 5.45
N GLY A 152 8.70 -20.77 5.76
CA GLY A 152 9.56 -20.16 6.79
C GLY A 152 8.92 -20.21 8.17
N ALA A 153 8.51 -19.07 8.70
CA ALA A 153 7.90 -18.96 10.04
C ALA A 153 6.55 -19.64 10.16
N ARG A 154 5.83 -19.85 9.04
CA ARG A 154 4.48 -20.45 8.98
C ARG A 154 3.48 -19.78 9.93
N ALA A 155 3.58 -18.45 10.05
CA ALA A 155 2.75 -17.62 10.92
C ALA A 155 1.39 -17.31 10.27
N ALA A 156 0.58 -18.35 10.04
CA ALA A 156 -0.74 -18.20 9.44
C ALA A 156 -1.64 -17.33 10.33
N GLY A 157 -2.40 -16.41 9.71
CA GLY A 157 -3.28 -15.48 10.41
C GLY A 157 -2.57 -14.29 11.07
N SER A 158 -1.25 -14.15 10.89
CA SER A 158 -0.52 -12.96 11.33
C SER A 158 -0.77 -11.81 10.36
N HIS A 159 -1.32 -10.72 10.86
CA HIS A 159 -1.45 -9.46 10.14
C HIS A 159 -0.40 -8.47 10.61
N TYR A 160 0.33 -7.89 9.66
CA TYR A 160 1.27 -6.83 9.94
C TYR A 160 0.59 -5.48 9.74
N LEU A 161 0.68 -4.64 10.75
CA LEU A 161 0.16 -3.28 10.71
C LEU A 161 1.33 -2.30 10.64
N TYR A 162 1.33 -1.45 9.63
CA TYR A 162 2.29 -0.36 9.52
C TYR A 162 1.58 0.98 9.36
N VAL A 163 2.07 2.00 10.06
CA VAL A 163 1.50 3.35 10.07
C VAL A 163 2.56 4.32 9.55
N GLY A 164 2.32 4.89 8.39
CA GLY A 164 3.07 6.00 7.85
C GLY A 164 2.35 7.32 8.16
N THR A 165 3.07 8.29 8.71
CA THR A 165 2.53 9.63 8.94
C THR A 165 3.47 10.67 8.36
N ALA A 166 2.92 11.57 7.57
CA ALA A 166 3.57 12.82 7.24
C ALA A 166 2.82 13.92 8.00
N TRP A 167 3.51 14.57 8.93
CA TRP A 167 3.04 15.69 9.73
C TRP A 167 1.65 15.57 10.40
N PHE A 168 1.61 14.95 11.57
CA PHE A 168 0.52 15.14 12.54
C PHE A 168 1.02 16.06 13.65
N ASN A 169 0.62 17.33 13.65
CA ASN A 169 0.90 18.22 14.77
C ASN A 169 0.10 17.71 16.00
N ALA A 170 0.81 17.17 17.00
CA ALA A 170 0.25 16.52 18.19
C ALA A 170 -0.84 17.35 18.92
N LYS A 171 -0.79 18.69 18.82
CA LYS A 171 -1.81 19.57 19.39
C LYS A 171 -3.20 19.46 18.73
N ARG A 172 -3.30 18.90 17.49
CA ARG A 172 -4.58 18.72 16.78
C ARG A 172 -5.18 17.33 16.92
N CYS A 173 -4.43 16.33 17.39
CA CYS A 173 -4.98 15.02 17.77
C CYS A 173 -6.08 15.12 18.83
N GLN A 174 -6.08 16.15 19.67
CA GLN A 174 -7.15 16.39 20.65
C GLN A 174 -8.51 16.68 19.99
N ASN A 175 -8.54 17.27 18.81
CA ASN A 175 -9.79 17.53 18.08
C ASN A 175 -10.28 16.28 17.32
N ALA A 176 -9.37 15.40 16.85
CA ALA A 176 -9.73 14.11 16.26
C ALA A 176 -10.40 13.16 17.26
N ARG A 177 -10.18 13.34 18.58
CA ARG A 177 -10.91 12.59 19.63
C ARG A 177 -12.42 12.86 19.65
N ARG A 178 -12.89 13.94 19.02
CA ARG A 178 -14.33 14.24 18.92
C ARG A 178 -15.03 13.52 17.78
N SER A 179 -14.30 13.00 16.78
CA SER A 179 -14.86 12.18 15.70
C SER A 179 -14.59 10.70 15.97
N ASN A 180 -15.30 10.16 16.93
CA ASN A 180 -15.16 8.81 17.52
C ASN A 180 -15.39 7.62 16.56
N VAL A 181 -15.49 7.80 15.25
CA VAL A 181 -16.07 6.77 14.38
C VAL A 181 -15.02 5.95 13.60
N ALA A 182 -13.84 6.48 13.32
CA ALA A 182 -12.96 5.88 12.32
C ALA A 182 -11.84 4.96 12.86
N PHE A 183 -11.32 5.22 14.05
CA PHE A 183 -10.14 4.52 14.58
C PHE A 183 -10.42 3.53 15.72
N GLU A 184 -11.60 3.58 16.37
CA GLU A 184 -11.89 2.71 17.51
C GLU A 184 -11.96 1.21 17.17
N ARG A 185 -12.32 0.84 15.93
CA ARG A 185 -12.40 -0.58 15.54
C ARG A 185 -11.04 -1.19 15.19
N SER A 186 -10.01 -0.40 14.93
CA SER A 186 -8.68 -0.89 14.54
C SER A 186 -7.71 -1.03 15.72
N LYS A 187 -8.12 -0.83 16.96
CA LYS A 187 -7.25 -0.83 18.17
C LYS A 187 -6.06 0.15 18.12
N ILE A 188 -6.04 1.10 17.19
CA ILE A 188 -5.02 2.13 17.14
C ILE A 188 -5.48 3.27 18.06
N LYS A 189 -5.13 3.17 19.35
CA LYS A 189 -5.34 4.27 20.31
C LYS A 189 -4.37 5.40 20.01
N CYS A 190 -4.81 6.65 20.09
CA CYS A 190 -3.94 7.84 20.07
C CYS A 190 -2.79 7.77 21.12
N SER A 191 -2.96 6.98 22.17
CA SER A 191 -1.90 6.67 23.15
C SER A 191 -0.62 6.12 22.54
N PHE A 192 -0.68 5.44 21.39
CA PHE A 192 0.50 4.94 20.69
C PHE A 192 1.37 6.07 20.10
N PHE A 193 0.79 7.23 19.86
CA PHE A 193 1.50 8.42 19.35
C PHE A 193 2.13 9.26 20.48
N GLU A 194 1.54 9.26 21.67
CA GLU A 194 2.06 10.00 22.83
C GLU A 194 3.34 9.35 23.40
N GLU A 195 3.44 8.04 23.40
CA GLU A 195 4.65 7.33 23.90
C GLU A 195 5.89 7.50 23.01
N LYS A 196 5.72 7.65 21.68
CA LYS A 196 6.87 7.88 20.78
C LYS A 196 7.37 9.31 20.76
N THR A 197 6.56 10.30 21.09
CA THR A 197 6.98 11.70 21.14
C THR A 197 7.63 12.07 22.47
N SER A 198 7.35 11.36 23.56
CA SER A 198 8.02 11.55 24.85
C SER A 198 9.40 10.87 24.95
N ALA A 199 9.74 9.98 24.02
CA ALA A 199 11.03 9.32 23.96
C ALA A 199 12.08 10.07 23.10
N LEU A 200 11.71 11.19 22.49
CA LEU A 200 12.55 12.03 21.63
C LEU A 200 12.74 13.47 22.19
N SER A 201 12.31 13.73 23.39
CA SER A 201 12.66 14.89 24.22
C SER A 201 13.54 14.46 25.38
#